data_94b4f4fc9e4bd34d9e503ce896cd5c5b
#
_entry.id   94b4f4fc9e4bd34d9e503ce896cd5c5b
#
_cell.length_a   1.000
_cell.length_b   1.000
_cell.length_c   1.000
_cell.angle_alpha   90.00
_cell.angle_beta   90.00
_cell.angle_gamma   90.00
#
_symmetry.space_group_name_H-M   'P 1'
#
loop_
_entity.id
_entity.type
_entity.pdbx_description
1 polymer ?
#
loop_
_entity_poly.entity_id
_entity_poly.type
_entity_poly.pdbx_seq_one_letter_code
_entity_poly.pdbx_strand_id
1 'polypeptide(L)'
;MNTMSIELKVFSIARRWTQEELHRAQGTSFGEVIAEAVESGANLRDADLRDANLRDANLRGANLSDADLSDADLRGANLRGADLSDANLRDANLSDANLRGADLSGANLRGANLRGADLSGADLSGADLRD
;
A
#
# COMPACT_ATOMS: atom_id res chain seq x y z
N MET A 1 21.77 -4.95 -6.97
CA MET A 1 21.31 -3.71 -6.34
C MET A 1 21.44 -3.83 -4.83
N ASN A 2 21.95 -2.82 -4.17
CA ASN A 2 22.24 -2.86 -2.74
C ASN A 2 20.93 -2.69 -1.94
N THR A 3 20.58 -3.64 -1.09
CA THR A 3 19.39 -3.63 -0.22
C THR A 3 19.32 -2.35 0.61
N MET A 4 20.45 -1.88 1.10
CA MET A 4 20.55 -0.62 1.87
C MET A 4 20.13 0.61 1.07
N SER A 5 20.40 0.65 -0.25
CA SER A 5 19.96 1.76 -1.10
C SER A 5 18.44 1.80 -1.24
N ILE A 6 17.79 0.63 -1.27
CA ILE A 6 16.34 0.50 -1.35
C ILE A 6 15.69 0.92 -0.03
N GLU A 7 16.22 0.47 1.10
CA GLU A 7 15.74 0.86 2.43
C GLU A 7 15.84 2.36 2.68
N LEU A 8 16.99 2.98 2.35
CA LEU A 8 17.20 4.41 2.44
C LEU A 8 16.22 5.18 1.53
N LYS A 9 15.93 4.64 0.36
CA LYS A 9 14.99 5.24 -0.58
C LYS A 9 13.55 5.13 -0.12
N VAL A 10 13.14 3.97 0.42
CA VAL A 10 11.79 3.82 0.99
C VAL A 10 11.60 4.73 2.19
N PHE A 11 12.60 4.87 3.03
CA PHE A 11 12.55 5.80 4.16
C PHE A 11 12.44 7.26 3.67
N SER A 12 13.05 7.60 2.55
CA SER A 12 12.92 8.91 1.89
C SER A 12 11.59 9.08 1.17
N ILE A 13 11.06 8.02 0.56
CA ILE A 13 9.75 7.96 -0.13
C ILE A 13 8.61 8.32 0.82
N ALA A 14 8.65 7.79 2.03
CA ALA A 14 7.64 8.07 3.03
C ALA A 14 7.54 9.57 3.38
N ARG A 15 8.51 10.38 2.97
CA ARG A 15 8.60 11.78 3.41
C ARG A 15 8.87 12.83 2.33
N ARG A 16 9.48 12.52 1.18
CA ARG A 16 10.00 13.56 0.28
C ARG A 16 9.99 13.28 -1.22
N TRP A 17 9.74 12.04 -1.66
CA TRP A 17 9.97 11.71 -3.07
C TRP A 17 8.66 11.44 -3.80
N THR A 18 8.52 12.00 -4.98
CA THR A 18 7.43 11.68 -5.89
C THR A 18 7.69 10.35 -6.57
N GLN A 19 6.63 9.71 -7.07
CA GLN A 19 6.74 8.49 -7.87
C GLN A 19 7.66 8.68 -9.08
N GLU A 20 7.61 9.85 -9.71
CA GLU A 20 8.44 10.17 -10.88
C GLU A 20 9.92 10.23 -10.53
N GLU A 21 10.27 10.82 -9.39
CA GLU A 21 11.66 10.91 -8.93
C GLU A 21 12.25 9.54 -8.67
N LEU A 22 11.46 8.64 -8.06
CA LEU A 22 11.88 7.27 -7.82
C LEU A 22 12.05 6.47 -9.10
N HIS A 23 11.10 6.58 -10.00
CA HIS A 23 11.15 5.91 -11.30
C HIS A 23 12.37 6.36 -12.09
N ARG A 24 12.66 7.66 -12.11
CA ARG A 24 13.85 8.22 -12.75
C ARG A 24 15.16 7.72 -12.14
N ALA A 25 15.21 7.61 -10.82
CA ALA A 25 16.42 7.22 -10.10
C ALA A 25 16.77 5.73 -10.24
N GLN A 26 15.77 4.87 -10.48
CA GLN A 26 15.93 3.40 -10.42
C GLN A 26 15.72 2.68 -11.76
N GLY A 27 15.03 3.28 -12.71
CA GLY A 27 14.58 2.55 -13.91
C GLY A 27 13.58 1.43 -13.63
N THR A 28 13.02 1.39 -12.41
CA THR A 28 12.02 0.42 -11.97
C THR A 28 10.71 1.10 -11.63
N SER A 29 9.59 0.37 -11.66
CA SER A 29 8.30 0.95 -11.26
C SER A 29 8.30 1.25 -9.76
N PHE A 30 7.52 2.24 -9.36
CA PHE A 30 7.32 2.58 -7.95
C PHE A 30 6.81 1.38 -7.14
N GLY A 31 5.87 0.62 -7.71
CA GLY A 31 5.33 -0.58 -7.07
C GLY A 31 6.40 -1.65 -6.80
N GLU A 32 7.34 -1.84 -7.73
CA GLU A 32 8.47 -2.77 -7.56
C GLU A 32 9.40 -2.32 -6.42
N VAL A 33 9.71 -1.03 -6.36
CA VAL A 33 10.57 -0.46 -5.30
C VAL A 33 9.91 -0.65 -3.92
N ILE A 34 8.62 -0.36 -3.82
CA ILE A 34 7.86 -0.56 -2.57
C ILE A 34 7.79 -2.04 -2.19
N ALA A 35 7.54 -2.93 -3.17
CA ALA A 35 7.49 -4.37 -2.92
C ALA A 35 8.83 -4.92 -2.41
N GLU A 36 9.94 -4.54 -3.03
CA GLU A 36 11.29 -4.91 -2.56
C GLU A 36 11.56 -4.41 -1.14
N ALA A 37 11.14 -3.20 -0.84
CA ALA A 37 11.28 -2.62 0.49
C ALA A 37 10.51 -3.43 1.54
N VAL A 38 9.28 -3.81 1.22
CA VAL A 38 8.46 -4.66 2.09
C VAL A 38 9.10 -6.02 2.31
N GLU A 39 9.62 -6.66 1.25
CA GLU A 39 10.36 -7.92 1.37
C GLU A 39 11.58 -7.79 2.28
N SER A 40 12.24 -6.64 2.27
CA SER A 40 13.38 -6.34 3.13
C SER A 40 12.99 -5.93 4.56
N GLY A 41 11.69 -5.95 4.89
CA GLY A 41 11.18 -5.63 6.23
C GLY A 41 11.00 -4.14 6.50
N ALA A 42 10.91 -3.31 5.47
CA ALA A 42 10.67 -1.88 5.63
C ALA A 42 9.31 -1.61 6.29
N ASN A 43 9.31 -0.65 7.19
CA ASN A 43 8.10 -0.17 7.84
C ASN A 43 7.55 1.03 7.06
N LEU A 44 6.34 0.87 6.50
CA LEU A 44 5.64 1.89 5.73
C LEU A 44 4.56 2.62 6.55
N ARG A 45 4.62 2.48 7.87
CA ARG A 45 3.71 3.21 8.75
C ARG A 45 3.80 4.73 8.50
N ASP A 46 2.65 5.39 8.48
CA ASP A 46 2.54 6.83 8.20
C ASP A 46 3.06 7.25 6.81
N ALA A 47 3.32 6.31 5.90
CA ALA A 47 3.84 6.62 4.57
C ALA A 47 2.83 7.44 3.75
N ASP A 48 3.33 8.40 2.99
CA ASP A 48 2.55 9.12 1.98
C ASP A 48 2.66 8.38 0.64
N LEU A 49 1.61 7.64 0.31
CA LEU A 49 1.49 6.84 -0.91
C LEU A 49 0.29 7.28 -1.76
N ARG A 50 -0.13 8.53 -1.60
CA ARG A 50 -1.24 9.10 -2.37
C ARG A 50 -0.95 9.00 -3.87
N ASP A 51 -1.98 8.66 -4.63
CA ASP A 51 -1.90 8.48 -6.09
C ASP A 51 -0.87 7.43 -6.55
N ALA A 52 -0.31 6.63 -5.63
CA ALA A 52 0.72 5.66 -5.93
C ALA A 52 0.22 4.57 -6.90
N ASN A 53 1.02 4.25 -7.91
CA ASN A 53 0.78 3.07 -8.74
C ASN A 53 1.42 1.85 -8.08
N LEU A 54 0.59 1.08 -7.37
CA LEU A 54 0.96 -0.15 -6.66
C LEU A 54 0.29 -1.38 -7.29
N ARG A 55 -0.11 -1.26 -8.55
CA ARG A 55 -0.76 -2.33 -9.29
C ARG A 55 0.09 -3.60 -9.30
N ASP A 56 -0.55 -4.72 -8.98
CA ASP A 56 0.06 -6.04 -8.91
C ASP A 56 1.25 -6.16 -7.93
N ALA A 57 1.48 -5.15 -7.08
CA ALA A 57 2.59 -5.15 -6.12
C ALA A 57 2.43 -6.23 -5.05
N ASN A 58 3.52 -6.87 -4.68
CA ASN A 58 3.54 -7.80 -3.56
C ASN A 58 3.79 -7.04 -2.25
N LEU A 59 2.72 -6.77 -1.51
CA LEU A 59 2.72 -6.05 -0.24
C LEU A 59 2.33 -6.97 0.92
N ARG A 60 2.52 -8.29 0.74
CA ARG A 60 2.17 -9.28 1.75
C ARG A 60 2.87 -8.98 3.09
N GLY A 61 2.08 -8.89 4.15
CA GLY A 61 2.57 -8.64 5.50
C GLY A 61 3.13 -7.24 5.73
N ALA A 62 2.95 -6.31 4.78
CA ALA A 62 3.44 -4.94 4.92
C ALA A 62 2.82 -4.22 6.12
N ASN A 63 3.60 -3.42 6.82
CA ASN A 63 3.06 -2.47 7.80
C ASN A 63 2.75 -1.15 7.09
N LEU A 64 1.47 -0.92 6.84
CA LEU A 64 0.90 0.27 6.22
C LEU A 64 -0.06 0.99 7.17
N SER A 65 0.07 0.74 8.48
CA SER A 65 -0.79 1.39 9.48
C SER A 65 -0.63 2.91 9.40
N ASP A 66 -1.75 3.63 9.51
CA ASP A 66 -1.81 5.09 9.41
C ASP A 66 -1.30 5.66 8.06
N ALA A 67 -0.97 4.84 7.06
CA ALA A 67 -0.49 5.31 5.75
C ALA A 67 -1.60 6.02 4.96
N ASP A 68 -1.22 6.99 4.14
CA ASP A 68 -2.14 7.63 3.21
C ASP A 68 -2.00 7.00 1.81
N LEU A 69 -2.99 6.21 1.43
CA LEU A 69 -3.14 5.52 0.15
C LEU A 69 -4.31 6.08 -0.67
N SER A 70 -4.75 7.30 -0.37
CA SER A 70 -5.88 7.91 -1.08
C SER A 70 -5.57 8.00 -2.58
N ASP A 71 -6.56 7.67 -3.40
CA ASP A 71 -6.47 7.64 -4.86
C ASP A 71 -5.39 6.67 -5.42
N ALA A 72 -4.81 5.81 -4.60
CA ALA A 72 -3.80 4.84 -5.04
C ALA A 72 -4.41 3.74 -5.93
N ASP A 73 -3.63 3.26 -6.89
CA ASP A 73 -3.98 2.12 -7.73
C ASP A 73 -3.37 0.83 -7.14
N LEU A 74 -4.19 0.04 -6.46
CA LEU A 74 -3.84 -1.22 -5.81
C LEU A 74 -4.45 -2.43 -6.52
N ARG A 75 -4.84 -2.28 -7.79
CA ARG A 75 -5.46 -3.37 -8.55
C ARG A 75 -4.57 -4.61 -8.59
N GLY A 76 -5.13 -5.74 -8.23
CA GLY A 76 -4.41 -7.01 -8.22
C GLY A 76 -3.28 -7.11 -7.18
N ALA A 77 -3.09 -6.10 -6.32
CA ALA A 77 -2.04 -6.13 -5.31
C ALA A 77 -2.25 -7.26 -4.30
N ASN A 78 -1.16 -7.85 -3.83
CA ASN A 78 -1.19 -8.84 -2.76
C ASN A 78 -0.95 -8.15 -1.41
N LEU A 79 -2.02 -7.95 -0.65
CA LEU A 79 -2.03 -7.33 0.68
C LEU A 79 -2.35 -8.36 1.77
N ARG A 80 -2.14 -9.66 1.48
CA ARG A 80 -2.43 -10.72 2.44
C ARG A 80 -1.68 -10.51 3.76
N GLY A 81 -2.43 -10.44 4.87
CA GLY A 81 -1.87 -10.25 6.21
C GLY A 81 -1.22 -8.88 6.43
N ALA A 82 -1.42 -7.92 5.54
CA ALA A 82 -0.92 -6.56 5.73
C ALA A 82 -1.65 -5.85 6.86
N ASP A 83 -0.95 -4.96 7.54
CA ASP A 83 -1.53 -4.05 8.53
C ASP A 83 -1.89 -2.73 7.83
N LEU A 84 -3.18 -2.48 7.66
CA LEU A 84 -3.77 -1.27 7.09
C LEU A 84 -4.64 -0.56 8.13
N SER A 85 -4.41 -0.83 9.42
CA SER A 85 -5.18 -0.20 10.50
C SER A 85 -5.05 1.32 10.42
N ASP A 86 -6.19 2.01 10.53
CA ASP A 86 -6.30 3.47 10.44
C ASP A 86 -5.76 4.08 9.13
N ALA A 87 -5.44 3.27 8.11
CA ALA A 87 -4.97 3.77 6.82
C ALA A 87 -6.07 4.55 6.08
N ASN A 88 -5.66 5.56 5.32
CA ASN A 88 -6.55 6.28 4.42
C ASN A 88 -6.52 5.64 3.03
N LEU A 89 -7.58 4.93 2.67
CA LEU A 89 -7.79 4.28 1.36
C LEU A 89 -8.91 4.95 0.56
N ARG A 90 -9.20 6.20 0.88
CA ARG A 90 -10.27 6.94 0.20
C ARG A 90 -10.03 6.96 -1.31
N ASP A 91 -11.08 6.63 -2.06
CA ASP A 91 -11.06 6.61 -3.53
C ASP A 91 -9.98 5.69 -4.15
N ALA A 92 -9.33 4.84 -3.35
CA ALA A 92 -8.34 3.88 -3.83
C ALA A 92 -8.99 2.77 -4.68
N ASN A 93 -8.26 2.28 -5.67
CA ASN A 93 -8.72 1.15 -6.48
C ASN A 93 -8.07 -0.15 -6.00
N LEU A 94 -8.86 -0.98 -5.31
CA LEU A 94 -8.49 -2.29 -4.76
C LEU A 94 -9.12 -3.45 -5.54
N SER A 95 -9.57 -3.20 -6.78
CA SER A 95 -10.20 -4.28 -7.55
C SER A 95 -9.25 -5.46 -7.75
N ASP A 96 -9.79 -6.65 -7.53
CA ASP A 96 -9.06 -7.92 -7.61
C ASP A 96 -7.86 -8.05 -6.65
N ALA A 97 -7.73 -7.16 -5.65
CA ALA A 97 -6.67 -7.24 -4.65
C ALA A 97 -6.91 -8.41 -3.68
N ASN A 98 -5.82 -9.00 -3.20
CA ASN A 98 -5.86 -10.04 -2.16
C ASN A 98 -5.64 -9.40 -0.78
N LEU A 99 -6.72 -9.27 0.01
CA LEU A 99 -6.73 -8.70 1.36
C LEU A 99 -6.96 -9.76 2.44
N ARG A 100 -6.72 -11.03 2.13
CA ARG A 100 -6.95 -12.13 3.08
C ARG A 100 -6.19 -11.92 4.38
N GLY A 101 -6.90 -11.91 5.50
CA GLY A 101 -6.32 -11.75 6.82
C GLY A 101 -5.65 -10.39 7.05
N ALA A 102 -5.89 -9.40 6.20
CA ALA A 102 -5.42 -8.03 6.42
C ALA A 102 -6.16 -7.37 7.57
N ASP A 103 -5.48 -6.49 8.28
CA ASP A 103 -6.09 -5.64 9.30
C ASP A 103 -6.46 -4.29 8.66
N LEU A 104 -7.76 -4.04 8.52
CA LEU A 104 -8.35 -2.79 8.00
C LEU A 104 -9.12 -2.06 9.08
N SER A 105 -8.87 -2.39 10.36
CA SER A 105 -9.58 -1.77 11.47
C SER A 105 -9.38 -0.24 11.46
N GLY A 106 -10.47 0.50 11.57
CA GLY A 106 -10.45 1.96 11.52
C GLY A 106 -10.08 2.59 10.16
N ALA A 107 -9.79 1.80 9.13
CA ALA A 107 -9.42 2.33 7.82
C ALA A 107 -10.53 3.14 7.16
N ASN A 108 -10.16 4.21 6.47
CA ASN A 108 -11.08 4.99 5.65
C ASN A 108 -11.12 4.41 4.23
N LEU A 109 -12.20 3.71 3.89
CA LEU A 109 -12.43 3.07 2.57
C LEU A 109 -13.51 3.81 1.75
N ARG A 110 -13.79 5.06 2.09
CA ARG A 110 -14.82 5.84 1.38
C ARG A 110 -14.50 5.94 -0.11
N GLY A 111 -15.45 5.59 -0.94
CA GLY A 111 -15.29 5.62 -2.39
C GLY A 111 -14.31 4.59 -2.94
N ALA A 112 -13.72 3.74 -2.12
CA ALA A 112 -12.77 2.73 -2.58
C ALA A 112 -13.45 1.66 -3.45
N ASN A 113 -12.79 1.25 -4.53
CA ASN A 113 -13.28 0.17 -5.39
C ASN A 113 -12.74 -1.18 -4.90
N LEU A 114 -13.58 -1.99 -4.29
CA LEU A 114 -13.26 -3.32 -3.77
C LEU A 114 -13.78 -4.46 -4.68
N ARG A 115 -14.15 -4.16 -5.91
CA ARG A 115 -14.71 -5.16 -6.83
C ARG A 115 -13.74 -6.32 -7.03
N GLY A 116 -14.20 -7.54 -6.74
CA GLY A 116 -13.38 -8.75 -6.89
C GLY A 116 -12.29 -8.93 -5.84
N ALA A 117 -12.16 -8.01 -4.88
CA ALA A 117 -11.18 -8.16 -3.80
C ALA A 117 -11.52 -9.33 -2.88
N ASP A 118 -10.49 -10.07 -2.44
CA ASP A 118 -10.64 -11.16 -1.47
C ASP A 118 -10.37 -10.63 -0.05
N LEU A 119 -11.44 -10.42 0.71
CA LEU A 119 -11.42 -9.92 2.09
C LEU A 119 -11.57 -11.04 3.13
N SER A 120 -11.41 -12.31 2.73
CA SER A 120 -11.63 -13.43 3.66
C SER A 120 -10.69 -13.35 4.86
N GLY A 121 -11.27 -13.36 6.06
CA GLY A 121 -10.54 -13.22 7.32
C GLY A 121 -9.95 -11.83 7.59
N ALA A 122 -10.26 -10.83 6.78
CA ALA A 122 -9.85 -9.44 7.06
C ALA A 122 -10.63 -8.84 8.23
N ASP A 123 -9.97 -8.01 9.03
CA ASP A 123 -10.62 -7.23 10.08
C ASP A 123 -11.03 -5.86 9.54
N LEU A 124 -12.32 -5.60 9.49
CA LEU A 124 -12.92 -4.34 9.03
C LEU A 124 -13.60 -3.57 10.17
N SER A 125 -13.27 -3.92 11.43
CA SER A 125 -13.89 -3.27 12.59
C SER A 125 -13.62 -1.76 12.57
N GLY A 126 -14.69 -0.97 12.65
CA GLY A 126 -14.58 0.50 12.61
C GLY A 126 -14.19 1.10 11.26
N ALA A 127 -14.01 0.29 10.21
CA ALA A 127 -13.71 0.81 8.89
C ALA A 127 -14.88 1.62 8.30
N ASP A 128 -14.56 2.69 7.57
CA ASP A 128 -15.56 3.53 6.90
C ASP A 128 -15.69 3.12 5.43
N LEU A 129 -16.80 2.47 5.09
CA LEU A 129 -17.10 1.91 3.75
C LEU A 129 -18.15 2.75 2.99
N ARG A 130 -18.43 3.95 3.43
CA ARG A 130 -19.43 4.81 2.77
C ARG A 130 -18.96 5.28 1.40
N ASP A 131 -19.89 5.46 0.47
CA ASP A 131 -19.65 6.06 -0.85
C ASP A 131 -19.34 7.56 -0.75
#